data_7105ca85e1c23a8d2c81426ce936e3f8
#
_entry.id   7105ca85e1c23a8d2c81426ce936e3f8
#
_cell.length_a   1.000
_cell.length_b   1.000
_cell.length_c   1.000
_cell.angle_alpha   90.00
_cell.angle_beta   90.00
_cell.angle_gamma   90.00
#
_symmetry.space_group_name_H-M   'P 1'
#
loop_
_entity.id
_entity.type
_entity.pdbx_description
1 polymer ?
#
loop_
_entity_poly.entity_id
_entity_poly.type
_entity_poly.pdbx_seq_one_letter_code
_entity_poly.pdbx_strand_id
1 'polypeptide(L)'
;ATARAAVAYDDAVRRLVAGWKERGLRRLADTAAELVAERVPRPAATAVVTFVPPDAGRRVERGHHPAERLARALAARWELPCEPLLVRARSSQRQRGLSLAGRRSNVAGAFRAAAPARGLVLLVDDVYTSGATASAAASALRAVGARRVDVATFARAVRLPGVGFTAARDRPI
;
A
#
# COMPACT_ATOMS: atom_id res chain seq x y z
N ALA A 1 -11.19 0.32 10.46
CA ALA A 1 -10.14 0.34 9.45
C ALA A 1 -10.64 1.11 8.23
N THR A 2 -9.82 2.02 7.69
CA THR A 2 -10.16 2.84 6.50
C THR A 2 -9.05 2.73 5.47
N ALA A 3 -9.40 2.87 4.17
CA ALA A 3 -8.44 2.99 3.08
C ALA A 3 -8.67 4.29 2.34
N ARG A 4 -7.64 5.14 2.28
CA ARG A 4 -7.69 6.46 1.66
C ARG A 4 -6.58 6.62 0.63
N ALA A 5 -6.83 7.42 -0.38
CA ALA A 5 -5.86 7.73 -1.42
C ALA A 5 -5.87 9.23 -1.74
N ALA A 6 -4.71 9.75 -2.13
CA ALA A 6 -4.58 11.15 -2.50
C ALA A 6 -5.22 11.46 -3.86
N VAL A 7 -5.09 10.55 -4.84
CA VAL A 7 -5.55 10.79 -6.21
C VAL A 7 -6.29 9.58 -6.78
N ALA A 8 -7.11 9.83 -7.82
CA ALA A 8 -7.66 8.76 -8.63
C ALA A 8 -6.56 8.15 -9.52
N TYR A 9 -6.64 6.84 -9.75
CA TYR A 9 -5.71 6.13 -10.65
C TYR A 9 -6.23 6.17 -12.08
N ASP A 10 -6.07 7.33 -12.72
CA ASP A 10 -6.34 7.55 -14.14
C ASP A 10 -5.13 7.23 -15.03
N ASP A 11 -5.24 7.50 -16.32
CA ASP A 11 -4.16 7.24 -17.28
C ASP A 11 -2.92 8.11 -17.06
N ALA A 12 -3.07 9.34 -16.58
CA ALA A 12 -1.94 10.23 -16.28
C ALA A 12 -1.19 9.72 -15.06
N VAL A 13 -1.91 9.40 -13.99
CA VAL A 13 -1.35 8.82 -12.75
C VAL A 13 -0.76 7.43 -13.01
N ARG A 14 -1.36 6.63 -13.90
CA ARG A 14 -0.79 5.34 -14.31
C ARG A 14 0.59 5.49 -14.94
N ARG A 15 0.78 6.44 -15.87
CA ARG A 15 2.08 6.74 -16.48
C ARG A 15 3.10 7.24 -15.46
N LEU A 16 2.66 8.09 -14.52
CA LEU A 16 3.50 8.58 -13.43
C LEU A 16 3.98 7.46 -12.54
N VAL A 17 3.08 6.60 -12.08
CA VAL A 17 3.40 5.44 -11.22
C VAL A 17 4.28 4.43 -11.95
N ALA A 18 4.07 4.18 -13.25
CA ALA A 18 4.95 3.35 -14.05
C ALA A 18 6.37 3.95 -14.13
N GLY A 19 6.49 5.24 -14.42
CA GLY A 19 7.78 5.94 -14.40
C GLY A 19 8.47 5.89 -13.03
N TRP A 20 7.71 6.02 -11.96
CA TRP A 20 8.25 5.88 -10.61
C TRP A 20 8.77 4.46 -10.34
N LYS A 21 7.99 3.44 -10.73
CA LYS A 21 8.35 2.03 -10.54
C LYS A 21 9.53 1.59 -11.39
N GLU A 22 9.62 2.05 -12.63
CA GLU A 22 10.54 1.51 -13.63
C GLU A 22 11.79 2.37 -13.82
N ARG A 23 11.66 3.69 -13.73
CA ARG A 23 12.76 4.64 -13.98
C ARG A 23 13.40 5.20 -12.70
N GLY A 24 12.97 4.73 -11.54
CA GLY A 24 13.57 5.12 -10.26
C GLY A 24 13.46 6.61 -9.93
N LEU A 25 12.39 7.29 -10.38
CA LEU A 25 12.14 8.71 -10.12
C LEU A 25 11.93 8.95 -8.61
N ARG A 26 13.05 8.99 -7.88
CA ARG A 26 13.08 9.01 -6.41
C ARG A 26 12.35 10.20 -5.81
N ARG A 27 12.42 11.38 -6.47
CA ARG A 27 11.73 12.61 -6.05
C ARG A 27 10.19 12.49 -6.07
N LEU A 28 9.64 11.56 -6.87
CA LEU A 28 8.19 11.33 -6.85
C LEU A 28 7.67 10.82 -5.51
N ALA A 29 8.50 10.18 -4.70
CA ALA A 29 8.10 9.76 -3.36
C ALA A 29 7.77 10.95 -2.46
N ASP A 30 8.57 12.02 -2.53
CA ASP A 30 8.39 13.22 -1.72
C ASP A 30 7.13 13.99 -2.16
N THR A 31 6.96 14.18 -3.47
CA THR A 31 5.74 14.79 -4.04
C THR A 31 4.49 13.95 -3.75
N ALA A 32 4.58 12.64 -3.86
CA ALA A 32 3.48 11.74 -3.52
C ALA A 32 3.13 11.81 -2.02
N ALA A 33 4.13 11.87 -1.14
CA ALA A 33 3.93 12.03 0.29
C ALA A 33 3.29 13.38 0.63
N GLU A 34 3.67 14.44 -0.06
CA GLU A 34 3.07 15.76 0.04
C GLU A 34 1.58 15.73 -0.27
N LEU A 35 1.23 15.21 -1.45
CA LEU A 35 -0.16 15.06 -1.87
C LEU A 35 -0.98 14.15 -0.94
N VAL A 36 -0.37 13.07 -0.43
CA VAL A 36 -1.04 12.23 0.57
C VAL A 36 -1.26 13.00 1.87
N ALA A 37 -0.27 13.74 2.37
CA ALA A 37 -0.39 14.50 3.60
C ALA A 37 -1.43 15.63 3.52
N GLU A 38 -1.59 16.24 2.34
CA GLU A 38 -2.57 17.29 2.10
C GLU A 38 -4.01 16.74 2.00
N ARG A 39 -4.21 15.59 1.38
CA ARG A 39 -5.52 15.08 1.00
C ARG A 39 -6.05 13.94 1.88
N VAL A 40 -5.15 13.27 2.57
CA VAL A 40 -5.47 12.18 3.50
C VAL A 40 -5.23 12.66 4.92
N PRO A 41 -6.27 12.82 5.74
CA PRO A 41 -6.07 13.25 7.11
C PRO A 41 -5.23 12.22 7.87
N ARG A 42 -4.25 12.71 8.63
CA ARG A 42 -3.45 11.88 9.53
C ARG A 42 -4.39 11.12 10.47
N PRO A 43 -4.35 9.79 10.50
CA PRO A 43 -5.17 9.04 11.44
C PRO A 43 -4.76 9.35 12.88
N ALA A 44 -5.73 9.74 13.72
CA ALA A 44 -5.47 9.98 15.14
C ALA A 44 -4.94 8.72 15.82
N ALA A 45 -4.04 8.89 16.79
CA ALA A 45 -3.42 7.80 17.56
C ALA A 45 -2.65 6.77 16.73
N THR A 46 -2.17 7.12 15.53
CA THR A 46 -1.24 6.26 14.77
C THR A 46 0.05 6.07 15.59
N ALA A 47 0.38 4.80 15.87
CA ALA A 47 1.57 4.43 16.62
C ALA A 47 2.79 4.27 15.71
N VAL A 48 2.59 3.71 14.50
CA VAL A 48 3.66 3.40 13.56
C VAL A 48 3.15 3.38 12.12
N VAL A 49 4.01 3.81 11.21
CA VAL A 49 3.82 3.66 9.75
C VAL A 49 4.57 2.42 9.28
N THR A 50 3.96 1.64 8.43
CA THR A 50 4.60 0.52 7.73
C THR A 50 4.21 0.53 6.25
N PHE A 51 4.79 -0.36 5.47
CA PHE A 51 4.56 -0.40 4.03
C PHE A 51 4.38 -1.83 3.53
N VAL A 52 3.70 -1.96 2.39
CA VAL A 52 3.58 -3.24 1.68
C VAL A 52 4.95 -3.61 1.11
N PRO A 53 5.55 -4.76 1.51
CA PRO A 53 6.86 -5.16 1.00
C PRO A 53 6.82 -5.55 -0.48
N PRO A 54 7.90 -5.33 -1.25
CA PRO A 54 7.99 -5.67 -2.67
C PRO A 54 7.99 -7.18 -2.89
N ASP A 55 7.67 -7.60 -4.11
CA ASP A 55 8.03 -8.95 -4.57
C ASP A 55 9.55 -9.11 -4.62
N ALA A 56 10.07 -10.23 -4.14
CA ALA A 56 11.50 -10.46 -4.02
C ALA A 56 12.27 -10.27 -5.35
N GLY A 57 11.71 -10.75 -6.47
CA GLY A 57 12.29 -10.56 -7.79
C GLY A 57 12.34 -9.09 -8.23
N ARG A 58 11.30 -8.32 -7.96
CA ARG A 58 11.21 -6.90 -8.34
C ARG A 58 12.09 -5.99 -7.50
N ARG A 59 12.46 -6.39 -6.29
CA ARG A 59 13.38 -5.63 -5.44
C ARG A 59 14.79 -5.61 -6.01
N VAL A 60 15.26 -6.74 -6.52
CA VAL A 60 16.60 -6.89 -7.11
C VAL A 60 16.70 -6.10 -8.42
N GLU A 61 15.66 -6.16 -9.26
CA GLU A 61 15.65 -5.51 -10.57
C GLU A 61 15.59 -3.96 -10.50
N ARG A 62 14.92 -3.41 -9.48
CA ARG A 62 14.59 -1.97 -9.43
C ARG A 62 15.50 -1.14 -8.53
N GLY A 63 16.23 -1.74 -7.61
CA GLY A 63 17.11 -1.03 -6.67
C GLY A 63 16.41 -0.03 -5.73
N HIS A 64 15.07 0.12 -5.82
CA HIS A 64 14.26 0.99 -4.96
C HIS A 64 12.86 0.44 -4.76
N HIS A 65 12.19 0.91 -3.71
CA HIS A 65 10.86 0.44 -3.34
C HIS A 65 9.89 1.64 -3.15
N PRO A 66 8.95 1.86 -4.11
CA PRO A 66 8.06 3.02 -4.08
C PRO A 66 7.24 3.16 -2.79
N ALA A 67 6.58 2.07 -2.33
CA ALA A 67 5.76 2.12 -1.12
C ALA A 67 6.59 2.39 0.15
N GLU A 68 7.81 1.83 0.26
CA GLU A 68 8.72 2.12 1.37
C GLU A 68 9.14 3.59 1.39
N ARG A 69 9.52 4.13 0.22
CA ARG A 69 9.91 5.55 0.12
C ARG A 69 8.76 6.47 0.45
N LEU A 70 7.57 6.19 -0.07
CA LEU A 70 6.36 6.94 0.26
C LEU A 70 6.08 6.87 1.77
N ALA A 71 6.16 5.68 2.37
CA ALA A 71 5.93 5.50 3.80
C ALA A 71 6.91 6.29 4.66
N ARG A 72 8.20 6.25 4.32
CA ARG A 72 9.24 6.99 5.04
C ARG A 72 9.07 8.51 4.91
N ALA A 73 8.79 9.02 3.70
CA ALA A 73 8.55 10.43 3.46
C ALA A 73 7.29 10.92 4.18
N LEU A 74 6.21 10.12 4.18
CA LEU A 74 4.96 10.45 4.87
C LEU A 74 5.13 10.40 6.40
N ALA A 75 5.84 9.39 6.90
CA ALA A 75 6.13 9.25 8.33
C ALA A 75 6.96 10.44 8.86
N ALA A 76 7.96 10.88 8.09
CA ALA A 76 8.77 12.05 8.45
C ALA A 76 7.91 13.33 8.54
N ARG A 77 6.97 13.54 7.58
CA ARG A 77 6.06 14.69 7.58
C ARG A 77 5.09 14.68 8.76
N TRP A 78 4.71 13.51 9.23
CA TRP A 78 3.78 13.34 10.34
C TRP A 78 4.48 13.07 11.68
N GLU A 79 5.82 13.11 11.71
CA GLU A 79 6.63 12.85 12.91
C GLU A 79 6.26 11.50 13.55
N LEU A 80 6.17 10.46 12.72
CA LEU A 80 5.84 9.10 13.14
C LEU A 80 7.00 8.14 12.86
N PRO A 81 7.19 7.09 13.68
CA PRO A 81 8.13 6.02 13.37
C PRO A 81 7.68 5.28 12.11
N CYS A 82 8.64 4.85 11.28
CA CYS A 82 8.40 4.02 10.10
C CYS A 82 9.22 2.75 10.19
N GLU A 83 8.54 1.60 10.28
CA GLU A 83 9.15 0.30 10.52
C GLU A 83 8.72 -0.74 9.47
N PRO A 84 9.62 -1.65 9.04
CA PRO A 84 9.30 -2.73 8.10
C PRO A 84 8.61 -3.90 8.83
N LEU A 85 7.36 -3.72 9.25
CA LEU A 85 6.62 -4.72 10.04
C LEU A 85 6.15 -5.94 9.22
N LEU A 86 6.28 -5.92 7.90
CA LEU A 86 5.80 -6.96 7.00
C LEU A 86 6.92 -7.53 6.13
N VAL A 87 6.85 -8.84 5.90
CA VAL A 87 7.61 -9.54 4.86
C VAL A 87 6.65 -10.33 3.99
N ARG A 88 6.98 -10.48 2.70
CA ARG A 88 6.24 -11.42 1.86
C ARG A 88 6.55 -12.85 2.28
N ALA A 89 5.52 -13.65 2.48
CA ALA A 89 5.67 -15.09 2.58
C ALA A 89 6.26 -15.60 1.25
N ARG A 90 7.22 -16.54 1.30
CA ARG A 90 7.71 -17.20 0.08
C ARG A 90 6.54 -17.89 -0.59
N SER A 91 6.12 -17.43 -1.75
CA SER A 91 5.12 -18.14 -2.52
C SER A 91 5.76 -19.43 -3.03
N SER A 92 5.27 -20.57 -2.55
CA SER A 92 5.42 -21.80 -3.28
C SER A 92 4.64 -21.63 -4.59
N GLN A 93 5.37 -21.61 -5.70
CA GLN A 93 4.89 -21.69 -7.10
C GLN A 93 3.92 -20.61 -7.59
N ARG A 94 4.38 -19.89 -8.61
CA ARG A 94 3.51 -19.21 -9.59
C ARG A 94 2.68 -20.27 -10.33
N GLN A 95 1.50 -20.59 -9.86
CA GLN A 95 0.53 -21.31 -10.67
C GLN A 95 -0.03 -20.35 -11.72
N ARG A 96 0.44 -20.49 -12.95
CA ARG A 96 -0.18 -19.91 -14.14
C ARG A 96 -1.54 -20.56 -14.31
N GLY A 97 -2.64 -19.79 -14.34
CA GLY A 97 -3.96 -20.30 -14.70
C GLY A 97 -5.09 -20.18 -13.67
N LEU A 98 -4.94 -19.40 -12.61
CA LEU A 98 -5.99 -19.27 -11.60
C LEU A 98 -7.12 -18.32 -12.01
N SER A 99 -8.37 -18.77 -11.78
CA SER A 99 -9.60 -17.98 -11.88
C SER A 99 -9.61 -16.74 -10.95
N LEU A 100 -10.56 -15.81 -11.15
CA LEU A 100 -10.73 -14.62 -10.28
C LEU A 100 -10.93 -14.99 -8.79
N ALA A 101 -11.58 -16.10 -8.49
CA ALA A 101 -11.71 -16.63 -7.12
C ALA A 101 -10.37 -17.12 -6.58
N GLY A 102 -9.56 -17.80 -7.39
CA GLY A 102 -8.20 -18.24 -7.05
C GLY A 102 -7.23 -17.07 -6.82
N ARG A 103 -7.45 -15.91 -7.44
CA ARG A 103 -6.63 -14.71 -7.18
C ARG A 103 -6.92 -14.09 -5.81
N ARG A 104 -8.14 -14.22 -5.29
CA ARG A 104 -8.48 -13.77 -3.92
C ARG A 104 -7.90 -14.68 -2.84
N SER A 105 -7.93 -16.00 -3.05
CA SER A 105 -7.33 -16.95 -2.11
C SER A 105 -5.80 -16.96 -2.15
N ASN A 106 -5.19 -16.61 -3.30
CA ASN A 106 -3.73 -16.53 -3.44
C ASN A 106 -3.10 -15.33 -2.70
N VAL A 107 -3.91 -14.36 -2.25
CA VAL A 107 -3.44 -13.22 -1.46
C VAL A 107 -3.56 -13.50 0.04
N ALA A 108 -4.42 -14.44 0.45
CA ALA A 108 -4.48 -14.92 1.83
C ALA A 108 -3.16 -15.65 2.14
N GLY A 109 -2.40 -15.16 3.13
CA GLY A 109 -1.07 -15.69 3.46
C GLY A 109 0.10 -15.13 2.63
N ALA A 110 -0.14 -14.17 1.72
CA ALA A 110 0.93 -13.52 0.95
C ALA A 110 1.91 -12.71 1.81
N PHE A 111 1.50 -12.34 3.02
CA PHE A 111 2.29 -11.56 3.96
C PHE A 111 2.40 -12.25 5.32
N ARG A 112 3.52 -12.01 5.95
CA ARG A 112 3.80 -12.41 7.33
C ARG A 112 4.35 -11.19 8.08
N ALA A 113 3.96 -11.02 9.34
CA ALA A 113 4.56 -9.99 10.16
C ALA A 113 6.03 -10.36 10.48
N ALA A 114 6.90 -9.37 10.43
CA ALA A 114 8.31 -9.47 10.78
C ALA A 114 8.56 -9.15 12.25
N ALA A 115 7.65 -8.39 12.89
CA ALA A 115 7.72 -7.99 14.28
C ALA A 115 6.31 -7.83 14.86
N PRO A 116 6.14 -7.85 16.21
CA PRO A 116 4.88 -7.50 16.86
C PRO A 116 4.41 -6.10 16.47
N ALA A 117 3.11 -5.94 16.28
CA ALA A 117 2.49 -4.65 16.01
C ALA A 117 1.52 -4.30 17.13
N ARG A 118 1.51 -3.03 17.57
CA ARG A 118 0.62 -2.57 18.65
C ARG A 118 -0.12 -1.29 18.25
N GLY A 119 -1.30 -1.11 18.82
CA GLY A 119 -2.09 0.10 18.58
C GLY A 119 -2.61 0.24 17.16
N LEU A 120 -2.67 1.46 16.66
CA LEU A 120 -3.05 1.77 15.29
C LEU A 120 -1.81 1.76 14.40
N VAL A 121 -1.83 0.94 13.37
CA VAL A 121 -0.79 0.87 12.32
C VAL A 121 -1.30 1.55 11.07
N LEU A 122 -0.51 2.44 10.47
CA LEU A 122 -0.75 2.97 9.14
C LEU A 122 0.03 2.16 8.11
N LEU A 123 -0.70 1.44 7.27
CA LEU A 123 -0.14 0.70 6.14
C LEU A 123 -0.10 1.59 4.90
N VAL A 124 1.07 1.73 4.30
CA VAL A 124 1.27 2.54 3.08
C VAL A 124 1.54 1.65 1.87
N ASP A 125 0.89 1.96 0.75
CA ASP A 125 1.16 1.36 -0.56
C ASP A 125 1.13 2.45 -1.65
N ASP A 126 1.63 2.17 -2.84
CA ASP A 126 1.62 3.13 -3.94
C ASP A 126 0.24 3.23 -4.59
N VAL A 127 -0.41 2.09 -4.88
CA VAL A 127 -1.70 2.04 -5.58
C VAL A 127 -2.67 1.06 -4.92
N TYR A 128 -3.82 1.54 -4.55
CA TYR A 128 -4.94 0.72 -4.10
C TYR A 128 -5.82 0.34 -5.30
N THR A 129 -5.88 -0.95 -5.65
CA THR A 129 -6.74 -1.45 -6.74
C THR A 129 -7.96 -2.19 -6.20
N SER A 130 -7.89 -3.49 -6.02
CA SER A 130 -8.96 -4.32 -5.47
C SER A 130 -9.00 -4.33 -3.94
N GLY A 131 -7.95 -3.86 -3.28
CA GLY A 131 -7.76 -3.93 -1.84
C GLY A 131 -7.26 -5.29 -1.33
N ALA A 132 -7.10 -6.29 -2.19
CA ALA A 132 -6.67 -7.62 -1.78
C ALA A 132 -5.30 -7.60 -1.08
N THR A 133 -4.33 -6.86 -1.61
CA THR A 133 -3.00 -6.67 -1.02
C THR A 133 -3.11 -6.02 0.37
N ALA A 134 -3.86 -4.92 0.47
CA ALA A 134 -4.05 -4.20 1.72
C ALA A 134 -4.76 -5.06 2.77
N SER A 135 -5.78 -5.82 2.36
CA SER A 135 -6.52 -6.73 3.25
C SER A 135 -5.63 -7.84 3.81
N ALA A 136 -4.82 -8.49 2.96
CA ALA A 136 -3.91 -9.55 3.40
C ALA A 136 -2.81 -9.02 4.32
N ALA A 137 -2.23 -7.86 4.00
CA ALA A 137 -1.23 -7.20 4.83
C ALA A 137 -1.81 -6.77 6.18
N ALA A 138 -3.01 -6.19 6.19
CA ALA A 138 -3.71 -5.83 7.41
C ALA A 138 -4.06 -7.05 8.29
N SER A 139 -4.43 -8.18 7.68
CA SER A 139 -4.67 -9.43 8.41
C SER A 139 -3.40 -9.93 9.10
N ALA A 140 -2.25 -9.90 8.42
CA ALA A 140 -0.97 -10.28 9.00
C ALA A 140 -0.57 -9.39 10.18
N LEU A 141 -0.80 -8.07 10.09
CA LEU A 141 -0.53 -7.13 11.18
C LEU A 141 -1.45 -7.34 12.38
N ARG A 142 -2.74 -7.59 12.15
CA ARG A 142 -3.70 -7.89 13.23
C ARG A 142 -3.37 -9.18 13.96
N ALA A 143 -2.90 -10.20 13.24
CA ALA A 143 -2.50 -11.48 13.86
C ALA A 143 -1.36 -11.34 14.88
N VAL A 144 -0.59 -10.25 14.83
CA VAL A 144 0.53 -9.97 15.76
C VAL A 144 0.27 -8.78 16.69
N GLY A 145 -0.98 -8.36 16.84
CA GLY A 145 -1.40 -7.42 17.88
C GLY A 145 -1.76 -6.01 17.42
N ALA A 146 -1.77 -5.70 16.12
CA ALA A 146 -2.31 -4.43 15.66
C ALA A 146 -3.80 -4.33 15.96
N ARG A 147 -4.19 -3.36 16.78
CA ARG A 147 -5.58 -3.14 17.17
C ARG A 147 -6.42 -2.61 16.00
N ARG A 148 -5.82 -1.78 15.18
CA ARG A 148 -6.41 -1.19 13.97
C ARG A 148 -5.34 -1.02 12.91
N VAL A 149 -5.70 -1.26 11.65
CA VAL A 149 -4.84 -0.97 10.49
C VAL A 149 -5.62 -0.06 9.55
N ASP A 150 -5.14 1.16 9.38
CA ASP A 150 -5.61 2.08 8.36
C ASP A 150 -4.65 2.06 7.17
N VAL A 151 -5.15 2.36 5.98
CA VAL A 151 -4.36 2.31 4.74
C VAL A 151 -4.32 3.69 4.10
N ALA A 152 -3.12 4.14 3.74
CA ALA A 152 -2.90 5.32 2.92
C ALA A 152 -2.16 4.93 1.63
N THR A 153 -2.63 5.44 0.49
CA THR A 153 -1.99 5.20 -0.80
C THR A 153 -1.89 6.49 -1.61
N PHE A 154 -0.92 6.55 -2.52
CA PHE A 154 -0.86 7.66 -3.45
C PHE A 154 -2.07 7.67 -4.37
N ALA A 155 -2.40 6.54 -5.00
CA ALA A 155 -3.48 6.46 -5.97
C ALA A 155 -4.45 5.32 -5.69
N ARG A 156 -5.71 5.48 -6.15
CA ARG A 156 -6.76 4.45 -6.04
C ARG A 156 -7.49 4.26 -7.35
N ALA A 157 -7.58 3.00 -7.79
CA ALA A 157 -8.43 2.60 -8.89
C ALA A 157 -9.91 2.64 -8.46
N VAL A 158 -10.69 3.52 -9.07
CA VAL A 158 -12.14 3.62 -8.84
C VAL A 158 -12.84 3.13 -10.10
N ARG A 159 -13.64 2.06 -9.98
CA ARG A 159 -14.55 1.64 -11.05
C ARG A 159 -15.90 2.31 -10.82
N LEU A 160 -16.31 3.21 -11.71
CA LEU A 160 -17.70 3.63 -11.79
C LEU A 160 -18.44 2.73 -12.77
N PRO A 161 -19.67 2.30 -12.45
CA PRO A 161 -20.54 1.68 -13.46
C PRO A 161 -20.79 2.69 -14.60
N GLY A 162 -20.29 2.39 -15.80
CA GLY A 162 -20.60 3.12 -17.04
C GLY A 162 -19.78 4.35 -17.40
N VAL A 163 -18.82 4.80 -16.59
CA VAL A 163 -17.91 5.92 -16.91
C VAL A 163 -16.52 5.66 -16.38
N GLY A 164 -15.47 6.08 -17.10
CA GLY A 164 -14.07 5.90 -16.69
C GLY A 164 -13.76 6.40 -15.27
N PHE A 165 -12.60 6.10 -14.77
CA PHE A 165 -12.15 6.33 -13.39
C PHE A 165 -12.37 7.77 -12.89
N THR A 166 -12.93 7.94 -11.71
CA THR A 166 -13.07 9.23 -11.01
C THR A 166 -12.65 9.17 -9.53
N ALA A 167 -12.54 10.36 -8.93
CA ALA A 167 -11.92 10.65 -7.63
C ALA A 167 -12.33 9.76 -6.45
N ALA A 168 -11.38 9.53 -5.57
CA ALA A 168 -11.47 8.64 -4.41
C ALA A 168 -12.52 9.07 -3.38
N ARG A 169 -13.38 8.14 -2.99
CA ARG A 169 -14.21 8.23 -1.77
C ARG A 169 -13.81 7.15 -0.77
N ASP A 170 -13.99 7.42 0.51
CA ASP A 170 -13.73 6.48 1.60
C ASP A 170 -14.54 5.18 1.44
N ARG A 171 -13.88 4.03 1.57
CA ARG A 171 -14.56 2.73 1.75
C ARG A 171 -14.00 2.03 2.97
N PRO A 172 -14.83 1.40 3.80
CA PRO A 172 -14.36 0.54 4.88
C PRO A 172 -13.68 -0.72 4.32
N ILE A 173 -12.72 -1.22 5.06
CA ILE A 173 -11.98 -2.48 4.79
C ILE A 173 -12.61 -3.60 5.61
#